data_8fddf15a57e99c6a5806aaa7d78a3b0a
#
_entry.id   8fddf15a57e99c6a5806aaa7d78a3b0a
#
_cell.length_a   1.000
_cell.length_b   1.000
_cell.length_c   1.000
_cell.angle_alpha   90.00
_cell.angle_beta   90.00
_cell.angle_gamma   90.00
#
_symmetry.space_group_name_H-M   'P 1'
#
loop_
_entity.id
_entity.type
_entity.pdbx_description
1 polymer ?
#
loop_
_entity_poly.entity_id
_entity_poly.type
_entity_poly.pdbx_seq_one_letter_code
_entity_poly.pdbx_strand_id
1 'polypeptide(L)'
;MIDAAGRIIDYMRISITDRCNLRCRYCMPDGITQVAMSEILTYEEIKKICTLAEELGIRKIKITGGEPLVRKGCVDLIGMIKEIPGIIQVTMTTNGVLLKENLKALKDAGLDGINISLDTLDHEKYYKITGTDACDTVLEAVEASAEIGIRTKVNSVLQDAGDRQEWRALVRLAEKLPVDVRFIELMPIGCGKRNTGVSNLELLDEIKKEYPDIRIDPEIHGNGPAVYYRIPGFEGSIGFISAMHGKFCNTCNRIRLTSTGDLKPCLCYGDIYPLKELLKSGTDDEIREQIKHAIENKPAAHCFEKPEEITEAHQMAQIGG
;
A
#
# COMPACT_ATOMS: atom_id res chain seq x y z
N MET A 1 -4.28 11.13 16.69
CA MET A 1 -5.29 10.69 17.71
C MET A 1 -4.93 9.32 18.27
N ILE A 2 -5.50 8.96 19.42
CA ILE A 2 -5.40 7.61 20.02
C ILE A 2 -6.76 6.93 19.84
N ASP A 3 -6.76 5.68 19.36
CA ASP A 3 -7.98 4.88 19.21
C ASP A 3 -8.38 4.14 20.51
N ALA A 4 -9.52 3.44 20.49
CA ALA A 4 -10.02 2.71 21.65
C ALA A 4 -9.09 1.58 22.15
N ALA A 5 -8.16 1.12 21.32
CA ALA A 5 -7.14 0.12 21.68
C ALA A 5 -5.80 0.73 22.12
N GLY A 6 -5.73 2.06 22.30
CA GLY A 6 -4.53 2.78 22.75
C GLY A 6 -3.47 3.00 21.65
N ARG A 7 -3.78 2.77 20.37
CA ARG A 7 -2.85 2.97 19.25
C ARG A 7 -2.87 4.41 18.77
N ILE A 8 -1.70 4.95 18.46
CA ILE A 8 -1.58 6.27 17.80
C ILE A 8 -1.90 6.09 16.32
N ILE A 9 -2.98 6.72 15.85
CA ILE A 9 -3.38 6.72 14.45
C ILE A 9 -2.87 8.01 13.82
N ASP A 10 -1.81 7.91 13.02
CA ASP A 10 -1.09 9.03 12.41
C ASP A 10 -0.91 8.88 10.89
N TYR A 11 -1.49 7.82 10.30
CA TYR A 11 -1.25 7.46 8.93
C TYR A 11 -2.55 7.18 8.17
N MET A 12 -2.79 7.91 7.07
CA MET A 12 -3.93 7.68 6.19
C MET A 12 -3.48 7.19 4.81
N ARG A 13 -4.12 6.12 4.33
CA ARG A 13 -3.97 5.65 2.95
C ARG A 13 -5.14 6.14 2.14
N ILE A 14 -4.90 6.72 0.97
CA ILE A 14 -5.91 7.33 0.12
C ILE A 14 -5.91 6.62 -1.23
N SER A 15 -7.01 5.95 -1.55
CA SER A 15 -7.29 5.50 -2.91
C SER A 15 -7.79 6.68 -3.70
N ILE A 16 -7.07 7.11 -4.73
CA ILE A 16 -7.47 8.26 -5.55
C ILE A 16 -8.27 7.85 -6.79
N THR A 17 -8.30 6.56 -7.11
CA THR A 17 -9.03 6.01 -8.25
C THR A 17 -9.24 4.51 -8.07
N ASP A 18 -10.33 3.99 -8.61
CA ASP A 18 -10.61 2.56 -8.75
C ASP A 18 -10.02 1.96 -10.03
N ARG A 19 -9.53 2.80 -10.97
CA ARG A 19 -9.02 2.38 -12.27
C ARG A 19 -7.58 1.88 -12.16
N CYS A 20 -7.27 0.84 -12.94
CA CYS A 20 -5.93 0.27 -13.06
C CYS A 20 -5.68 -0.16 -14.51
N ASN A 21 -4.43 -0.04 -14.96
CA ASN A 21 -3.97 -0.51 -16.26
C ASN A 21 -3.50 -1.99 -16.26
N LEU A 22 -3.52 -2.66 -15.10
CA LEU A 22 -3.25 -4.10 -14.96
C LEU A 22 -4.51 -4.87 -14.55
N ARG A 23 -4.45 -6.23 -14.69
CA ARG A 23 -5.51 -7.17 -14.31
C ARG A 23 -4.95 -8.28 -13.43
N CYS A 24 -4.31 -7.89 -12.32
CA CYS A 24 -3.68 -8.85 -11.42
C CYS A 24 -4.69 -9.86 -10.88
N ARG A 25 -4.39 -11.15 -11.02
CA ARG A 25 -5.28 -12.29 -10.73
C ARG A 25 -5.78 -12.33 -9.28
N TYR A 26 -5.01 -11.80 -8.34
CA TYR A 26 -5.39 -11.74 -6.92
C TYR A 26 -6.10 -10.44 -6.52
N CYS A 27 -6.13 -9.44 -7.40
CA CYS A 27 -6.68 -8.12 -7.12
C CYS A 27 -7.98 -7.86 -7.89
N MET A 28 -7.95 -7.90 -9.23
CA MET A 28 -9.09 -7.57 -10.09
C MET A 28 -8.96 -8.25 -11.47
N PRO A 29 -8.96 -9.59 -11.54
CA PRO A 29 -8.72 -10.34 -12.79
C PRO A 29 -9.72 -10.01 -13.91
N ASP A 30 -10.98 -9.84 -13.53
CA ASP A 30 -12.08 -9.54 -14.48
C ASP A 30 -12.34 -8.02 -14.59
N GLY A 31 -11.46 -7.19 -14.01
CA GLY A 31 -11.71 -5.78 -13.79
C GLY A 31 -12.67 -5.55 -12.63
N ILE A 32 -13.12 -4.31 -12.51
CA ILE A 32 -14.18 -3.90 -11.57
C ILE A 32 -15.23 -3.08 -12.31
N THR A 33 -16.45 -3.05 -11.81
CA THR A 33 -17.42 -2.04 -12.24
C THR A 33 -16.89 -0.67 -11.88
N GLN A 34 -16.55 0.11 -12.90
CA GLN A 34 -15.99 1.45 -12.69
C GLN A 34 -17.05 2.39 -12.11
N VAL A 35 -16.64 3.12 -11.10
CA VAL A 35 -17.45 4.19 -10.55
C VAL A 35 -17.44 5.39 -11.51
N ALA A 36 -18.56 6.10 -11.64
CA ALA A 36 -18.61 7.33 -12.44
C ALA A 36 -17.62 8.37 -11.89
N MET A 37 -16.99 9.14 -12.77
CA MET A 37 -16.01 10.18 -12.33
C MET A 37 -16.61 11.20 -11.38
N SER A 38 -17.90 11.49 -11.48
CA SER A 38 -18.63 12.35 -10.55
C SER A 38 -18.76 11.79 -9.13
N GLU A 39 -18.57 10.47 -8.99
CA GLU A 39 -18.59 9.80 -7.69
C GLU A 39 -17.20 9.71 -7.05
N ILE A 40 -16.14 9.97 -7.80
CA ILE A 40 -14.77 9.98 -7.29
C ILE A 40 -14.46 11.35 -6.70
N LEU A 41 -13.83 11.40 -5.53
CA LEU A 41 -13.38 12.65 -4.89
C LEU A 41 -12.50 13.48 -5.83
N THR A 42 -12.70 14.78 -5.86
CA THR A 42 -11.77 15.72 -6.52
C THR A 42 -10.46 15.84 -5.71
N TYR A 43 -9.44 16.41 -6.27
CA TYR A 43 -8.18 16.62 -5.56
C TYR A 43 -8.30 17.67 -4.46
N GLU A 44 -9.15 18.67 -4.66
CA GLU A 44 -9.50 19.68 -3.67
C GLU A 44 -10.23 19.07 -2.48
N GLU A 45 -11.18 18.16 -2.73
CA GLU A 45 -11.86 17.41 -1.68
C GLU A 45 -10.88 16.53 -0.88
N ILE A 46 -9.95 15.85 -1.57
CA ILE A 46 -8.89 15.06 -0.92
C ILE A 46 -7.98 15.97 -0.08
N LYS A 47 -7.55 17.12 -0.61
CA LYS A 47 -6.74 18.10 0.14
C LYS A 47 -7.48 18.57 1.39
N LYS A 48 -8.77 18.88 1.28
CA LYS A 48 -9.62 19.30 2.41
C LYS A 48 -9.67 18.23 3.48
N ILE A 49 -9.93 16.97 3.10
CA ILE A 49 -9.92 15.84 4.05
C ILE A 49 -8.54 15.69 4.72
N CYS A 50 -7.45 15.79 3.97
CA CYS A 50 -6.09 15.70 4.50
C CYS A 50 -5.80 16.82 5.51
N THR A 51 -6.26 18.06 5.25
CA THR A 51 -6.10 19.20 6.16
C THR A 51 -6.84 18.96 7.48
N LEU A 52 -8.11 18.55 7.41
CA LEU A 52 -8.90 18.27 8.61
C LEU A 52 -8.39 17.04 9.39
N ALA A 53 -7.88 16.03 8.68
CA ALA A 53 -7.26 14.86 9.31
C ALA A 53 -5.91 15.21 9.96
N GLU A 54 -5.16 16.16 9.39
CA GLU A 54 -3.91 16.65 9.98
C GLU A 54 -4.17 17.31 11.35
N GLU A 55 -5.20 18.12 11.48
CA GLU A 55 -5.62 18.74 12.74
C GLU A 55 -5.92 17.70 13.82
N LEU A 56 -6.36 16.50 13.42
CA LEU A 56 -6.60 15.34 14.29
C LEU A 56 -5.35 14.48 14.54
N GLY A 57 -4.20 14.85 13.98
CA GLY A 57 -2.91 14.18 14.21
C GLY A 57 -2.50 13.18 13.15
N ILE A 58 -3.16 13.13 11.99
CA ILE A 58 -2.63 12.41 10.82
C ILE A 58 -1.44 13.21 10.29
N ARG A 59 -0.29 12.55 10.18
CA ARG A 59 0.99 13.16 9.78
C ARG A 59 1.56 12.55 8.49
N LYS A 60 1.05 11.40 8.09
CA LYS A 60 1.59 10.59 7.01
C LYS A 60 0.50 10.21 6.05
N ILE A 61 0.73 10.45 4.76
CA ILE A 61 -0.22 10.12 3.70
C ILE A 61 0.42 9.10 2.74
N LYS A 62 -0.38 8.14 2.31
CA LYS A 62 -0.01 7.24 1.21
C LYS A 62 -1.03 7.33 0.09
N ILE A 63 -0.56 7.74 -1.07
CA ILE A 63 -1.36 7.72 -2.29
C ILE A 63 -1.34 6.32 -2.88
N THR A 64 -2.52 5.81 -3.20
CA THR A 64 -2.76 4.50 -3.80
C THR A 64 -4.04 4.57 -4.65
N GLY A 65 -4.61 3.43 -5.04
CA GLY A 65 -5.83 3.34 -5.81
C GLY A 65 -5.98 1.94 -6.38
N GLY A 66 -6.55 1.85 -7.57
CA GLY A 66 -6.17 0.84 -8.53
C GLY A 66 -4.71 1.09 -8.91
N GLU A 67 -4.48 1.97 -9.89
CA GLU A 67 -3.14 2.53 -10.13
C GLU A 67 -3.21 4.06 -10.08
N PRO A 68 -2.53 4.73 -9.14
CA PRO A 68 -2.67 6.18 -8.97
C PRO A 68 -2.18 6.98 -10.18
N LEU A 69 -1.15 6.50 -10.90
CA LEU A 69 -0.58 7.21 -12.04
C LEU A 69 -1.46 7.19 -13.30
N VAL A 70 -2.52 6.38 -13.35
CA VAL A 70 -3.51 6.47 -14.46
C VAL A 70 -4.46 7.67 -14.28
N ARG A 71 -4.55 8.24 -13.07
CA ARG A 71 -5.35 9.43 -12.82
C ARG A 71 -4.51 10.68 -13.10
N LYS A 72 -4.90 11.43 -14.15
CA LYS A 72 -4.23 12.69 -14.52
C LYS A 72 -4.17 13.65 -13.34
N GLY A 73 -3.06 14.36 -13.18
CA GLY A 73 -2.85 15.31 -12.08
C GLY A 73 -2.46 14.66 -10.75
N CYS A 74 -2.15 13.34 -10.72
CA CYS A 74 -1.69 12.67 -9.50
C CYS A 74 -0.44 13.34 -8.89
N VAL A 75 0.46 13.85 -9.72
CA VAL A 75 1.65 14.60 -9.29
C VAL A 75 1.25 15.91 -8.60
N ASP A 76 0.27 16.63 -9.17
CA ASP A 76 -0.23 17.89 -8.59
C ASP A 76 -0.85 17.66 -7.21
N LEU A 77 -1.62 16.57 -7.06
CA LEU A 77 -2.17 16.18 -5.76
C LEU A 77 -1.08 15.97 -4.69
N ILE A 78 0.05 15.35 -5.05
CA ILE A 78 1.17 15.17 -4.11
C ILE A 78 1.68 16.53 -3.64
N GLY A 79 1.89 17.48 -4.57
CA GLY A 79 2.27 18.85 -4.23
C GLY A 79 1.25 19.52 -3.31
N MET A 80 -0.05 19.42 -3.65
CA MET A 80 -1.14 19.97 -2.82
C MET A 80 -1.16 19.42 -1.40
N ILE A 81 -0.86 18.14 -1.20
CA ILE A 81 -0.80 17.51 0.13
C ILE A 81 0.47 17.93 0.87
N LYS A 82 1.61 18.06 0.19
CA LYS A 82 2.88 18.50 0.79
C LYS A 82 2.83 19.97 1.26
N GLU A 83 1.91 20.77 0.74
CA GLU A 83 1.66 22.14 1.25
C GLU A 83 0.99 22.17 2.63
N ILE A 84 0.40 21.06 3.12
CA ILE A 84 -0.25 21.00 4.43
C ILE A 84 0.85 20.92 5.51
N PRO A 85 0.99 21.93 6.40
CA PRO A 85 2.19 22.10 7.24
C PRO A 85 2.49 20.91 8.17
N GLY A 86 1.46 20.22 8.66
CA GLY A 86 1.64 19.10 9.59
C GLY A 86 1.83 17.75 8.91
N ILE A 87 1.71 17.64 7.59
CA ILE A 87 1.99 16.41 6.85
C ILE A 87 3.50 16.29 6.62
N ILE A 88 4.12 15.40 7.36
CA ILE A 88 5.58 15.21 7.34
C ILE A 88 6.04 14.21 6.27
N GLN A 89 5.11 13.35 5.76
CA GLN A 89 5.48 12.34 4.78
C GLN A 89 4.34 12.02 3.81
N VAL A 90 4.64 12.06 2.51
CA VAL A 90 3.77 11.60 1.42
C VAL A 90 4.47 10.50 0.65
N THR A 91 3.87 9.33 0.58
CA THR A 91 4.40 8.17 -0.16
C THR A 91 3.39 7.65 -1.16
N MET A 92 3.83 6.86 -2.13
CA MET A 92 2.96 6.25 -3.15
C MET A 92 3.10 4.73 -3.18
N THR A 93 2.03 4.03 -3.56
CA THR A 93 2.09 2.64 -4.02
C THR A 93 1.64 2.61 -5.48
N THR A 94 2.44 2.03 -6.36
CA THR A 94 2.22 1.95 -7.80
C THR A 94 2.60 0.58 -8.34
N ASN A 95 2.01 0.17 -9.46
CA ASN A 95 2.45 -1.01 -10.19
C ASN A 95 3.73 -0.78 -11.04
N GLY A 96 4.22 0.46 -11.10
CA GLY A 96 5.48 0.80 -11.74
C GLY A 96 5.43 1.06 -13.25
N VAL A 97 4.39 0.64 -13.95
CA VAL A 97 4.33 0.72 -15.44
C VAL A 97 4.46 2.15 -15.96
N LEU A 98 3.83 3.12 -15.29
CA LEU A 98 3.87 4.54 -15.66
C LEU A 98 4.87 5.34 -14.81
N LEU A 99 5.67 4.67 -13.96
CA LEU A 99 6.46 5.35 -12.94
C LEU A 99 7.65 6.10 -13.52
N LYS A 100 8.43 5.44 -14.41
CA LYS A 100 9.71 5.96 -14.90
C LYS A 100 9.56 7.36 -15.53
N GLU A 101 8.56 7.57 -16.34
CA GLU A 101 8.28 8.86 -16.99
C GLU A 101 7.83 9.98 -16.01
N ASN A 102 7.28 9.59 -14.85
CA ASN A 102 6.78 10.50 -13.84
C ASN A 102 7.77 10.76 -12.69
N LEU A 103 8.89 10.02 -12.60
CA LEU A 103 9.80 10.04 -11.44
C LEU A 103 10.32 11.44 -11.09
N LYS A 104 10.78 12.18 -12.10
CA LYS A 104 11.30 13.53 -11.87
C LYS A 104 10.22 14.45 -11.30
N ALA A 105 9.05 14.45 -11.90
CA ALA A 105 7.93 15.28 -11.46
C ALA A 105 7.44 14.90 -10.05
N LEU A 106 7.40 13.60 -9.73
CA LEU A 106 7.07 13.11 -8.39
C LEU A 106 8.08 13.56 -7.34
N LYS A 107 9.37 13.52 -7.66
CA LYS A 107 10.44 14.01 -6.78
C LYS A 107 10.34 15.53 -6.57
N ASP A 108 10.14 16.27 -7.65
CA ASP A 108 10.00 17.74 -7.61
C ASP A 108 8.74 18.16 -6.82
N ALA A 109 7.65 17.37 -6.87
CA ALA A 109 6.45 17.56 -6.06
C ALA A 109 6.63 17.19 -4.57
N GLY A 110 7.79 16.64 -4.17
CA GLY A 110 8.13 16.32 -2.78
C GLY A 110 7.70 14.94 -2.32
N LEU A 111 7.56 13.94 -3.22
CA LEU A 111 7.28 12.56 -2.84
C LEU A 111 8.44 11.97 -2.04
N ASP A 112 8.16 11.46 -0.84
CA ASP A 112 9.17 10.97 0.11
C ASP A 112 9.55 9.50 -0.10
N GLY A 113 8.72 8.73 -0.81
CA GLY A 113 9.02 7.32 -1.06
C GLY A 113 7.99 6.61 -1.92
N ILE A 114 8.43 5.56 -2.59
CA ILE A 114 7.64 4.78 -3.54
C ILE A 114 7.66 3.32 -3.13
N ASN A 115 6.48 2.69 -3.17
CA ASN A 115 6.35 1.24 -3.14
C ASN A 115 5.96 0.76 -4.54
N ILE A 116 6.79 -0.05 -5.15
CA ILE A 116 6.55 -0.62 -6.49
C ILE A 116 6.13 -2.07 -6.31
N SER A 117 4.99 -2.45 -6.91
CA SER A 117 4.50 -3.83 -6.89
C SER A 117 5.18 -4.64 -7.99
N LEU A 118 5.93 -5.68 -7.60
CA LEU A 118 6.64 -6.59 -8.53
C LEU A 118 6.74 -7.97 -7.90
N ASP A 119 5.91 -8.90 -8.37
CA ASP A 119 5.78 -10.23 -7.76
C ASP A 119 6.80 -11.23 -8.28
N THR A 120 7.34 -11.01 -9.48
CA THR A 120 8.33 -11.88 -10.14
C THR A 120 9.15 -11.10 -11.17
N LEU A 121 10.35 -11.59 -11.49
CA LEU A 121 11.18 -11.14 -12.61
C LEU A 121 11.11 -12.08 -13.83
N ASP A 122 10.29 -13.13 -13.74
CA ASP A 122 10.01 -14.02 -14.89
C ASP A 122 8.87 -13.43 -15.73
N HIS A 123 9.12 -13.15 -17.01
CA HIS A 123 8.19 -12.50 -17.93
C HIS A 123 6.89 -13.28 -18.13
N GLU A 124 6.96 -14.61 -18.29
CA GLU A 124 5.77 -15.43 -18.44
C GLU A 124 4.88 -15.41 -17.17
N LYS A 125 5.51 -15.51 -16.00
CA LYS A 125 4.80 -15.45 -14.72
C LYS A 125 4.25 -14.06 -14.50
N TYR A 126 5.02 -13.01 -14.79
CA TYR A 126 4.55 -11.64 -14.69
C TYR A 126 3.31 -11.42 -15.55
N TYR A 127 3.33 -11.87 -16.80
CA TYR A 127 2.15 -11.82 -17.68
C TYR A 127 0.97 -12.61 -17.12
N LYS A 128 1.19 -13.83 -16.61
CA LYS A 128 0.14 -14.66 -15.99
C LYS A 128 -0.47 -14.02 -14.75
N ILE A 129 0.32 -13.25 -13.99
CA ILE A 129 -0.14 -12.56 -12.78
C ILE A 129 -0.89 -11.28 -13.13
N THR A 130 -0.37 -10.47 -14.05
CA THR A 130 -0.80 -9.08 -14.27
C THR A 130 -1.67 -8.87 -15.50
N GLY A 131 -1.67 -9.82 -16.44
CA GLY A 131 -2.33 -9.72 -17.74
C GLY A 131 -1.62 -8.81 -18.74
N THR A 132 -0.39 -8.36 -18.45
CA THR A 132 0.37 -7.41 -19.31
C THR A 132 1.84 -7.80 -19.32
N ASP A 133 2.50 -7.68 -20.47
CA ASP A 133 3.97 -7.86 -20.59
C ASP A 133 4.67 -6.51 -20.32
N ALA A 134 4.96 -6.25 -19.05
CA ALA A 134 5.61 -5.01 -18.62
C ALA A 134 6.70 -5.23 -17.56
N CYS A 135 7.23 -6.46 -17.46
CA CYS A 135 8.19 -6.82 -16.43
C CYS A 135 9.44 -5.92 -16.47
N ASP A 136 10.07 -5.78 -17.65
CA ASP A 136 11.25 -4.93 -17.85
C ASP A 136 10.94 -3.45 -17.56
N THR A 137 9.79 -2.95 -18.01
CA THR A 137 9.37 -1.56 -17.73
C THR A 137 9.31 -1.28 -16.23
N VAL A 138 8.82 -2.23 -15.45
CA VAL A 138 8.73 -2.08 -13.98
C VAL A 138 10.11 -2.22 -13.35
N LEU A 139 10.95 -3.14 -13.81
CA LEU A 139 12.33 -3.28 -13.34
C LEU A 139 13.15 -2.01 -13.60
N GLU A 140 13.08 -1.46 -14.82
CA GLU A 140 13.71 -0.17 -15.15
C GLU A 140 13.20 0.98 -14.26
N ALA A 141 11.90 0.96 -13.88
CA ALA A 141 11.36 1.95 -12.96
C ALA A 141 11.89 1.78 -11.53
N VAL A 142 12.16 0.55 -11.06
CA VAL A 142 12.82 0.28 -9.78
C VAL A 142 14.24 0.85 -9.78
N GLU A 143 15.03 0.56 -10.81
CA GLU A 143 16.40 1.03 -10.98
C GLU A 143 16.46 2.57 -11.02
N ALA A 144 15.64 3.19 -11.88
CA ALA A 144 15.57 4.64 -12.00
C ALA A 144 15.12 5.34 -10.70
N SER A 145 14.24 4.69 -9.92
CA SER A 145 13.80 5.23 -8.62
C SER A 145 14.94 5.23 -7.60
N ALA A 146 15.76 4.18 -7.59
CA ALA A 146 16.94 4.07 -6.75
C ALA A 146 18.00 5.12 -7.15
N GLU A 147 18.28 5.26 -8.46
CA GLU A 147 19.24 6.23 -9.00
C GLU A 147 18.88 7.69 -8.67
N ILE A 148 17.60 8.06 -8.78
CA ILE A 148 17.16 9.42 -8.46
C ILE A 148 17.16 9.70 -6.94
N GLY A 149 17.39 8.68 -6.12
CA GLY A 149 17.48 8.78 -4.66
C GLY A 149 16.14 8.97 -3.95
N ILE A 150 15.03 8.49 -4.52
CA ILE A 150 13.76 8.36 -3.81
C ILE A 150 13.78 7.03 -3.04
N ARG A 151 13.38 7.06 -1.76
CA ARG A 151 13.28 5.83 -0.96
C ARG A 151 12.36 4.83 -1.65
N THR A 152 12.92 3.76 -2.18
CA THR A 152 12.20 2.78 -3.01
C THR A 152 12.02 1.46 -2.26
N LYS A 153 10.83 0.89 -2.38
CA LYS A 153 10.49 -0.44 -1.86
C LYS A 153 9.81 -1.25 -2.94
N VAL A 154 10.25 -2.47 -3.11
CA VAL A 154 9.60 -3.46 -3.98
C VAL A 154 8.68 -4.31 -3.11
N ASN A 155 7.41 -4.40 -3.45
CA ASN A 155 6.42 -5.27 -2.80
C ASN A 155 6.16 -6.49 -3.65
N SER A 156 6.24 -7.67 -3.07
CA SER A 156 5.91 -8.93 -3.71
C SER A 156 4.92 -9.72 -2.89
N VAL A 157 3.84 -10.20 -3.52
CA VAL A 157 2.86 -11.11 -2.94
C VAL A 157 3.06 -12.48 -3.55
N LEU A 158 3.67 -13.41 -2.80
CA LEU A 158 3.87 -14.79 -3.24
C LEU A 158 2.56 -15.57 -3.04
N GLN A 159 1.95 -16.01 -4.16
CA GLN A 159 0.56 -16.45 -4.17
C GLN A 159 0.39 -17.96 -3.94
N ASP A 160 1.36 -18.78 -4.33
CA ASP A 160 1.33 -20.24 -4.17
C ASP A 160 2.73 -20.85 -3.98
N ALA A 161 2.76 -22.16 -3.71
CA ALA A 161 4.02 -22.87 -3.45
C ALA A 161 4.97 -22.90 -4.67
N GLY A 162 4.44 -22.79 -5.89
CA GLY A 162 5.24 -22.71 -7.12
C GLY A 162 6.00 -21.39 -7.23
N ASP A 163 5.50 -20.33 -6.61
CA ASP A 163 6.12 -19.03 -6.60
C ASP A 163 7.30 -18.92 -5.62
N ARG A 164 7.52 -19.94 -4.76
CA ARG A 164 8.61 -19.93 -3.76
C ARG A 164 10.00 -19.76 -4.36
N GLN A 165 10.23 -20.12 -5.61
CA GLN A 165 11.53 -19.93 -6.25
C GLN A 165 11.81 -18.49 -6.69
N GLU A 166 10.77 -17.68 -6.84
CA GLU A 166 10.87 -16.29 -7.32
C GLU A 166 11.56 -15.37 -6.32
N TRP A 167 11.49 -15.67 -5.03
CA TRP A 167 12.11 -14.84 -4.01
C TRP A 167 13.61 -14.62 -4.23
N ARG A 168 14.32 -15.59 -4.84
CA ARG A 168 15.76 -15.46 -5.07
C ARG A 168 16.08 -14.31 -6.00
N ALA A 169 15.35 -14.21 -7.11
CA ALA A 169 15.54 -13.13 -8.08
C ALA A 169 15.18 -11.76 -7.45
N LEU A 170 14.10 -11.72 -6.67
CA LEU A 170 13.67 -10.50 -5.98
C LEU A 170 14.68 -10.07 -4.89
N VAL A 171 15.18 -11.00 -4.07
CA VAL A 171 16.18 -10.71 -3.03
C VAL A 171 17.45 -10.12 -3.64
N ARG A 172 17.87 -10.57 -4.84
CA ARG A 172 19.02 -10.01 -5.54
C ARG A 172 18.84 -8.56 -5.99
N LEU A 173 17.62 -8.04 -6.04
CA LEU A 173 17.44 -6.60 -6.25
C LEU A 173 17.98 -5.80 -5.06
N ALA A 174 17.74 -6.26 -3.83
CA ALA A 174 18.28 -5.63 -2.62
C ALA A 174 19.79 -5.86 -2.45
N GLU A 175 20.38 -6.89 -3.09
CA GLU A 175 21.83 -7.08 -3.14
C GLU A 175 22.51 -5.95 -3.95
N LYS A 176 21.89 -5.58 -5.08
CA LYS A 176 22.50 -4.69 -6.08
C LYS A 176 22.08 -3.24 -5.99
N LEU A 177 20.91 -2.99 -5.39
CA LEU A 177 20.27 -1.67 -5.36
C LEU A 177 19.91 -1.29 -3.92
N PRO A 178 19.94 0.01 -3.56
CA PRO A 178 19.51 0.51 -2.25
C PRO A 178 17.98 0.51 -2.14
N VAL A 179 17.35 -0.66 -2.32
CA VAL A 179 15.91 -0.86 -2.26
C VAL A 179 15.53 -1.89 -1.20
N ASP A 180 14.41 -1.67 -0.51
CA ASP A 180 13.86 -2.67 0.38
C ASP A 180 12.94 -3.61 -0.39
N VAL A 181 13.23 -4.90 -0.44
CA VAL A 181 12.34 -5.91 -1.01
C VAL A 181 11.45 -6.47 0.10
N ARG A 182 10.12 -6.41 -0.08
CA ARG A 182 9.15 -6.82 0.94
C ARG A 182 8.24 -7.92 0.43
N PHE A 183 8.22 -9.02 1.15
CA PHE A 183 7.29 -10.12 0.94
C PHE A 183 6.04 -9.92 1.80
N ILE A 184 4.87 -10.00 1.16
CA ILE A 184 3.57 -9.71 1.78
C ILE A 184 2.73 -10.98 1.71
N GLU A 185 2.25 -11.47 2.85
CA GLU A 185 1.29 -12.56 2.88
C GLU A 185 -0.02 -12.15 2.23
N LEU A 186 -0.54 -13.00 1.35
CA LEU A 186 -1.83 -12.78 0.70
C LEU A 186 -2.96 -12.78 1.74
N MET A 187 -3.69 -11.68 1.79
CA MET A 187 -4.83 -11.54 2.71
C MET A 187 -6.11 -12.06 2.04
N PRO A 188 -7.02 -12.70 2.78
CA PRO A 188 -8.27 -13.27 2.26
C PRO A 188 -9.34 -12.20 2.01
N ILE A 189 -9.03 -11.22 1.16
CA ILE A 189 -9.93 -10.12 0.75
C ILE A 189 -10.15 -10.19 -0.75
N GLY A 190 -11.40 -9.97 -1.18
CA GLY A 190 -11.76 -10.03 -2.59
C GLY A 190 -11.33 -11.35 -3.23
N CYS A 191 -10.58 -11.27 -4.33
CA CYS A 191 -10.04 -12.44 -5.03
C CYS A 191 -9.01 -13.24 -4.22
N GLY A 192 -8.38 -12.64 -3.21
CA GLY A 192 -7.45 -13.32 -2.31
C GLY A 192 -8.08 -14.43 -1.44
N LYS A 193 -9.41 -14.45 -1.28
CA LYS A 193 -10.14 -15.48 -0.51
C LYS A 193 -9.98 -16.91 -1.07
N ARG A 194 -9.56 -17.04 -2.32
CA ARG A 194 -9.47 -18.33 -3.04
C ARG A 194 -8.09 -18.97 -3.02
N ASN A 195 -7.09 -18.30 -2.49
CA ASN A 195 -5.69 -18.72 -2.57
C ASN A 195 -5.10 -18.99 -1.19
N THR A 196 -4.32 -20.05 -1.10
CA THR A 196 -3.44 -20.32 0.05
C THR A 196 -2.10 -19.62 -0.21
N GLY A 197 -1.87 -18.48 0.41
CA GLY A 197 -0.61 -17.74 0.26
C GLY A 197 0.60 -18.48 0.85
N VAL A 198 1.78 -18.07 0.45
CA VAL A 198 3.04 -18.55 1.05
C VAL A 198 3.24 -17.92 2.42
N SER A 199 3.63 -18.72 3.41
CA SER A 199 3.97 -18.20 4.74
C SER A 199 5.31 -17.47 4.71
N ASN A 200 5.34 -16.24 5.21
CA ASN A 200 6.56 -15.49 5.38
C ASN A 200 7.55 -16.13 6.36
N LEU A 201 7.06 -16.93 7.33
CA LEU A 201 7.92 -17.67 8.25
C LEU A 201 8.70 -18.76 7.51
N GLU A 202 8.01 -19.54 6.67
CA GLU A 202 8.64 -20.57 5.85
C GLU A 202 9.62 -19.95 4.84
N LEU A 203 9.23 -18.84 4.22
CA LEU A 203 10.09 -18.11 3.30
C LEU A 203 11.36 -17.58 3.99
N LEU A 204 11.24 -17.01 5.17
CA LEU A 204 12.39 -16.56 5.95
C LEU A 204 13.35 -17.71 6.29
N ASP A 205 12.81 -18.89 6.62
CA ASP A 205 13.64 -20.06 6.89
C ASP A 205 14.36 -20.57 5.64
N GLU A 206 13.77 -20.46 4.46
CA GLU A 206 14.46 -20.75 3.19
C GLU A 206 15.58 -19.73 2.91
N ILE A 207 15.31 -18.44 3.12
CA ILE A 207 16.30 -17.38 2.95
C ILE A 207 17.48 -17.58 3.92
N LYS A 208 17.23 -17.94 5.19
CA LYS A 208 18.29 -18.24 6.16
C LYS A 208 19.20 -19.40 5.77
N LYS A 209 18.69 -20.39 5.04
CA LYS A 209 19.51 -21.50 4.53
C LYS A 209 20.53 -21.04 3.49
N GLU A 210 20.13 -20.06 2.66
CA GLU A 210 20.99 -19.51 1.60
C GLU A 210 21.87 -18.35 2.11
N TYR A 211 21.35 -17.58 3.07
CA TYR A 211 22.02 -16.43 3.69
C TYR A 211 22.04 -16.60 5.23
N PRO A 212 22.91 -17.45 5.77
CA PRO A 212 22.90 -17.79 7.20
C PRO A 212 23.22 -16.61 8.13
N ASP A 213 23.89 -15.58 7.62
CA ASP A 213 24.26 -14.37 8.38
C ASP A 213 23.17 -13.27 8.35
N ILE A 214 22.00 -13.56 7.78
CA ILE A 214 20.86 -12.64 7.81
C ILE A 214 20.43 -12.34 9.25
N ARG A 215 20.23 -11.07 9.57
CA ARG A 215 19.87 -10.61 10.92
C ARG A 215 18.78 -9.56 10.88
N ILE A 216 18.03 -9.43 11.97
CA ILE A 216 17.02 -8.37 12.11
C ILE A 216 17.70 -7.01 11.94
N ASP A 217 17.09 -6.17 11.13
CA ASP A 217 17.48 -4.77 10.98
C ASP A 217 16.72 -3.93 12.01
N PRO A 218 17.39 -3.26 12.96
CA PRO A 218 16.74 -2.44 13.96
C PRO A 218 16.30 -1.06 13.41
N GLU A 219 16.70 -0.71 12.18
CA GLU A 219 16.38 0.59 11.61
C GLU A 219 14.89 0.68 11.21
N ILE A 220 14.36 1.90 11.26
CA ILE A 220 12.98 2.18 10.85
C ILE A 220 12.95 2.45 9.35
N HIS A 221 12.48 1.50 8.57
CA HIS A 221 12.37 1.62 7.11
C HIS A 221 11.11 2.34 6.62
N GLY A 222 10.17 2.68 7.49
CA GLY A 222 8.94 3.41 7.14
C GLY A 222 7.79 3.21 8.12
N ASN A 223 6.56 3.47 7.68
CA ASN A 223 5.37 3.55 8.53
C ASN A 223 4.54 2.25 8.56
N GLY A 224 4.98 1.23 7.85
CA GLY A 224 4.27 -0.05 7.73
C GLY A 224 4.68 -1.07 8.80
N PRO A 225 3.97 -2.21 8.88
CA PRO A 225 4.20 -3.24 9.88
C PRO A 225 5.31 -4.23 9.50
N ALA A 226 6.08 -3.96 8.45
CA ALA A 226 7.12 -4.87 7.99
C ALA A 226 8.23 -5.01 9.02
N VAL A 227 8.64 -6.25 9.30
CA VAL A 227 9.88 -6.56 10.01
C VAL A 227 10.98 -6.71 8.98
N TYR A 228 12.07 -5.99 9.18
CA TYR A 228 13.18 -5.96 8.23
C TYR A 228 14.37 -6.77 8.70
N TYR A 229 15.10 -7.29 7.72
CA TYR A 229 16.33 -8.06 7.90
C TYR A 229 17.40 -7.52 6.95
N ARG A 230 18.63 -7.51 7.43
CA ARG A 230 19.80 -7.15 6.66
C ARG A 230 20.67 -8.38 6.37
N ILE A 231 21.09 -8.49 5.13
CA ILE A 231 22.07 -9.50 4.69
C ILE A 231 23.40 -8.77 4.52
N PRO A 232 24.51 -9.24 5.12
CA PRO A 232 25.82 -8.61 4.95
C PRO A 232 26.22 -8.49 3.47
N GLY A 233 26.66 -7.32 3.06
CA GLY A 233 27.06 -7.04 1.68
C GLY A 233 25.93 -6.58 0.77
N PHE A 234 24.69 -6.54 1.23
CA PHE A 234 23.56 -6.01 0.45
C PHE A 234 23.44 -4.50 0.62
N GLU A 235 23.06 -3.81 -0.45
CA GLU A 235 22.75 -2.37 -0.44
C GLU A 235 21.41 -2.06 0.24
N GLY A 236 20.42 -2.92 0.05
CA GLY A 236 19.07 -2.81 0.61
C GLY A 236 18.76 -3.84 1.68
N SER A 237 17.49 -3.96 2.05
CA SER A 237 17.00 -4.85 3.11
C SER A 237 15.87 -5.74 2.62
N ILE A 238 15.62 -6.83 3.37
CA ILE A 238 14.51 -7.74 3.12
C ILE A 238 13.46 -7.55 4.20
N GLY A 239 12.23 -7.29 3.81
CA GLY A 239 11.12 -7.03 4.73
C GLY A 239 10.01 -8.09 4.63
N PHE A 240 9.30 -8.32 5.72
CA PHE A 240 8.17 -9.25 5.77
C PHE A 240 6.94 -8.57 6.35
N ILE A 241 5.80 -8.66 5.65
CA ILE A 241 4.50 -8.22 6.14
C ILE A 241 3.64 -9.47 6.33
N SER A 242 3.63 -9.99 7.54
CA SER A 242 2.98 -11.24 7.91
C SER A 242 1.60 -10.97 8.50
N ALA A 243 0.61 -10.78 7.61
CA ALA A 243 -0.76 -10.48 8.02
C ALA A 243 -1.51 -11.71 8.55
N MET A 244 -1.13 -12.91 8.08
CA MET A 244 -1.78 -14.17 8.45
C MET A 244 -1.09 -14.84 9.65
N HIS A 245 0.25 -14.87 9.65
CA HIS A 245 1.05 -15.62 10.63
C HIS A 245 1.77 -14.72 11.66
N GLY A 246 1.53 -13.39 11.63
CA GLY A 246 2.22 -12.47 12.52
C GLY A 246 1.40 -11.18 12.73
N LYS A 247 0.24 -11.29 13.39
CA LYS A 247 -0.67 -10.14 13.61
C LYS A 247 0.07 -8.90 14.10
N PHE A 248 -0.03 -7.82 13.32
CA PHE A 248 0.53 -6.50 13.67
C PHE A 248 -0.55 -5.48 14.08
N CYS A 249 -1.75 -5.95 14.45
CA CYS A 249 -2.89 -5.07 14.76
C CYS A 249 -2.64 -4.18 15.96
N ASN A 250 -1.89 -4.64 16.95
CA ASN A 250 -1.51 -3.88 18.14
C ASN A 250 -0.65 -2.65 17.86
N THR A 251 0.05 -2.61 16.71
CA THR A 251 0.87 -1.47 16.26
C THR A 251 0.29 -0.78 15.04
N CYS A 252 -0.93 -1.14 14.63
CA CYS A 252 -1.53 -0.62 13.40
C CYS A 252 -1.99 0.84 13.58
N ASN A 253 -1.28 1.77 12.94
CA ASN A 253 -1.49 3.21 13.00
C ASN A 253 -2.34 3.78 11.85
N ARG A 254 -3.08 2.93 11.10
CA ARG A 254 -3.64 3.30 9.79
C ARG A 254 -5.16 3.40 9.76
N ILE A 255 -5.65 4.38 8.99
CA ILE A 255 -6.99 4.43 8.42
C ILE A 255 -6.89 4.50 6.89
N ARG A 256 -8.02 4.32 6.20
CA ARG A 256 -8.08 4.35 4.73
C ARG A 256 -9.20 5.26 4.27
N LEU A 257 -8.96 5.95 3.16
CA LEU A 257 -9.97 6.71 2.42
C LEU A 257 -10.12 6.06 1.04
N THR A 258 -11.34 5.69 0.68
CA THR A 258 -11.66 5.18 -0.67
C THR A 258 -11.73 6.33 -1.68
N SER A 259 -11.69 6.01 -2.97
CA SER A 259 -11.84 7.01 -4.04
C SER A 259 -13.23 7.67 -4.05
N THR A 260 -14.22 7.05 -3.43
CA THR A 260 -15.59 7.54 -3.31
C THR A 260 -15.85 8.37 -2.05
N GLY A 261 -14.84 8.50 -1.17
CA GLY A 261 -14.95 9.32 0.03
C GLY A 261 -15.40 8.58 1.29
N ASP A 262 -15.28 7.26 1.31
CA ASP A 262 -15.57 6.47 2.50
C ASP A 262 -14.31 6.25 3.32
N LEU A 263 -14.33 6.63 4.60
CA LEU A 263 -13.29 6.26 5.54
C LEU A 263 -13.51 4.84 6.04
N LYS A 264 -12.42 4.06 6.09
CA LYS A 264 -12.38 2.69 6.60
C LYS A 264 -11.33 2.57 7.71
N PRO A 265 -11.74 2.22 8.92
CA PRO A 265 -10.80 2.06 10.04
C PRO A 265 -9.93 0.81 9.89
N CYS A 266 -10.43 -0.25 9.21
CA CYS A 266 -9.72 -1.51 9.01
C CYS A 266 -9.93 -2.05 7.60
N LEU A 267 -8.99 -2.86 7.12
CA LEU A 267 -9.06 -3.54 5.84
C LEU A 267 -10.01 -4.76 5.88
N CYS A 268 -10.14 -5.39 7.04
CA CYS A 268 -10.85 -6.66 7.24
C CYS A 268 -12.38 -6.51 7.27
N TYR A 269 -12.85 -5.34 7.70
CA TYR A 269 -14.27 -5.12 7.97
C TYR A 269 -14.91 -4.16 6.98
N GLY A 270 -16.21 -4.37 6.74
CA GLY A 270 -17.03 -3.58 5.83
C GLY A 270 -17.46 -2.20 6.37
N ASP A 271 -17.09 -1.88 7.62
CA ASP A 271 -17.44 -0.60 8.23
C ASP A 271 -16.90 0.58 7.43
N ILE A 272 -17.79 1.51 7.11
CA ILE A 272 -17.49 2.74 6.37
C ILE A 272 -18.04 3.96 7.10
N TYR A 273 -17.32 5.08 6.97
CA TYR A 273 -17.71 6.39 7.49
C TYR A 273 -17.70 7.36 6.31
N PRO A 274 -18.86 7.61 5.67
CA PRO A 274 -18.93 8.40 4.44
C PRO A 274 -18.64 9.86 4.69
N LEU A 275 -17.77 10.47 3.87
CA LEU A 275 -17.43 11.89 3.91
C LEU A 275 -18.01 12.67 2.73
N LYS A 276 -18.38 12.00 1.64
CA LYS A 276 -18.71 12.68 0.37
C LYS A 276 -19.88 13.65 0.51
N GLU A 277 -20.95 13.28 1.19
CA GLU A 277 -22.09 14.16 1.39
C GLU A 277 -21.76 15.32 2.33
N LEU A 278 -20.92 15.08 3.35
CA LEU A 278 -20.44 16.14 4.24
C LEU A 278 -19.54 17.15 3.51
N LEU A 279 -18.78 16.71 2.51
CA LEU A 279 -17.97 17.61 1.68
C LEU A 279 -18.83 18.56 0.83
N LYS A 280 -20.03 18.13 0.41
CA LYS A 280 -20.95 18.94 -0.40
C LYS A 280 -21.76 19.93 0.42
N SER A 281 -22.26 19.52 1.58
CA SER A 281 -23.28 20.28 2.33
C SER A 281 -23.02 20.40 3.83
N GLY A 282 -22.03 19.70 4.35
CA GLY A 282 -21.66 19.74 5.77
C GLY A 282 -20.64 20.81 6.11
N THR A 283 -20.38 20.95 7.40
CA THR A 283 -19.36 21.83 7.96
C THR A 283 -18.03 21.09 8.14
N ASP A 284 -16.95 21.82 8.31
CA ASP A 284 -15.63 21.23 8.61
C ASP A 284 -15.63 20.48 9.95
N ASP A 285 -16.43 20.94 10.92
CA ASP A 285 -16.57 20.27 12.22
C ASP A 285 -17.26 18.89 12.08
N GLU A 286 -18.28 18.78 11.25
CA GLU A 286 -18.95 17.50 10.99
C GLU A 286 -18.01 16.51 10.30
N ILE A 287 -17.16 16.99 9.37
CA ILE A 287 -16.14 16.15 8.74
C ILE A 287 -15.10 15.69 9.77
N ARG A 288 -14.62 16.59 10.66
CA ARG A 288 -13.69 16.23 11.75
C ARG A 288 -14.30 15.18 12.68
N GLU A 289 -15.54 15.37 13.13
CA GLU A 289 -16.21 14.40 14.00
C GLU A 289 -16.38 13.04 13.31
N GLN A 290 -16.67 13.01 12.01
CA GLN A 290 -16.76 11.74 11.27
C GLN A 290 -15.41 11.04 11.17
N ILE A 291 -14.30 11.78 10.93
CA ILE A 291 -12.94 11.23 10.93
C ILE A 291 -12.57 10.69 12.32
N LYS A 292 -12.87 11.46 13.37
CA LYS A 292 -12.64 11.06 14.76
C LYS A 292 -13.40 9.79 15.09
N HIS A 293 -14.67 9.73 14.73
CA HIS A 293 -15.53 8.57 14.95
C HIS A 293 -14.98 7.31 14.25
N ALA A 294 -14.48 7.44 13.00
CA ALA A 294 -13.83 6.34 12.30
C ALA A 294 -12.56 5.85 13.03
N ILE A 295 -11.79 6.75 13.65
CA ILE A 295 -10.58 6.39 14.40
C ILE A 295 -10.95 5.71 15.72
N GLU A 296 -11.89 6.25 16.48
CA GLU A 296 -12.34 5.71 17.76
C GLU A 296 -12.95 4.31 17.65
N ASN A 297 -13.68 4.05 16.56
CA ASN A 297 -14.30 2.76 16.28
C ASN A 297 -13.37 1.78 15.51
N LYS A 298 -12.06 2.07 15.43
CA LYS A 298 -11.12 1.16 14.79
C LYS A 298 -11.04 -0.17 15.55
N PRO A 299 -11.32 -1.32 14.88
CA PRO A 299 -11.26 -2.64 15.52
C PRO A 299 -9.89 -2.91 16.14
N ALA A 300 -9.85 -3.58 17.29
CA ALA A 300 -8.61 -3.94 17.97
C ALA A 300 -7.73 -4.86 17.11
N ALA A 301 -8.36 -5.81 16.40
CA ALA A 301 -7.66 -6.75 15.52
C ALA A 301 -8.51 -7.10 14.29
N HIS A 302 -7.86 -7.61 13.23
CA HIS A 302 -8.53 -8.28 12.11
C HIS A 302 -8.87 -9.73 12.47
N CYS A 303 -9.72 -10.37 11.65
CA CYS A 303 -10.17 -11.75 11.80
C CYS A 303 -9.78 -12.63 10.59
N PHE A 304 -8.64 -12.37 9.94
CA PHE A 304 -8.23 -13.08 8.71
C PHE A 304 -8.09 -14.59 8.88
N GLU A 305 -7.84 -15.07 10.09
CA GLU A 305 -7.83 -16.50 10.44
C GLU A 305 -9.22 -17.14 10.47
N LYS A 306 -10.27 -16.32 10.42
CA LYS A 306 -11.67 -16.74 10.39
C LYS A 306 -12.36 -16.09 9.18
N PRO A 307 -12.22 -16.66 7.98
CA PRO A 307 -12.71 -16.06 6.74
C PRO A 307 -14.22 -15.73 6.76
N GLU A 308 -14.99 -16.47 7.55
CA GLU A 308 -16.45 -16.27 7.75
C GLU A 308 -16.79 -14.99 8.53
N GLU A 309 -15.86 -14.48 9.33
CA GLU A 309 -16.04 -13.22 10.07
C GLU A 309 -15.59 -11.98 9.26
N ILE A 310 -14.99 -12.17 8.08
CA ILE A 310 -14.55 -11.07 7.21
C ILE A 310 -15.77 -10.44 6.53
N THR A 311 -16.10 -9.21 6.91
CA THR A 311 -17.25 -8.48 6.35
C THR A 311 -16.90 -7.59 5.17
N GLU A 312 -15.60 -7.44 4.82
CA GLU A 312 -15.20 -6.69 3.63
C GLU A 312 -15.66 -7.37 2.34
N ALA A 313 -16.43 -6.64 1.55
CA ALA A 313 -17.01 -7.11 0.29
C ALA A 313 -16.31 -6.54 -0.96
N HIS A 314 -15.59 -5.43 -0.81
CA HIS A 314 -14.92 -4.79 -1.94
C HIS A 314 -13.66 -5.54 -2.38
N GLN A 315 -13.30 -5.34 -3.64
CA GLN A 315 -12.00 -5.78 -4.16
C GLN A 315 -10.88 -4.89 -3.63
N MET A 316 -9.66 -5.43 -3.57
CA MET A 316 -8.50 -4.71 -3.05
C MET A 316 -8.25 -3.37 -3.78
N ALA A 317 -8.47 -3.33 -5.09
CA ALA A 317 -8.33 -2.11 -5.90
C ALA A 317 -9.28 -0.97 -5.49
N GLN A 318 -10.44 -1.29 -4.92
CA GLN A 318 -11.43 -0.29 -4.51
C GLN A 318 -11.11 0.35 -3.15
N ILE A 319 -10.39 -0.36 -2.30
CA ILE A 319 -10.07 0.06 -0.92
C ILE A 319 -8.61 0.44 -0.71
N GLY A 320 -7.85 0.57 -1.80
CA GLY A 320 -6.47 1.02 -1.78
C GLY A 320 -5.51 -0.01 -1.21
N GLY A 321 -5.34 -1.06 -1.94
CA GLY A 321 -4.45 -2.19 -1.63
C GLY A 321 -3.00 -1.85 -1.38
#